data_f6b33adc6e97c714a6679d28b28a6b9a
#
_entry.id   f6b33adc6e97c714a6679d28b28a6b9a
#
_cell.length_a   1.000
_cell.length_b   1.000
_cell.length_c   1.000
_cell.angle_alpha   90.00
_cell.angle_beta   90.00
_cell.angle_gamma   90.00
#
_symmetry.space_group_name_H-M   'P 1'
#
loop_
_entity.id
_entity.type
_entity.pdbx_description
1 polymer ?
#
loop_
_entity_poly.entity_id
_entity_poly.type
_entity_poly.pdbx_seq_one_letter_code
_entity_poly.pdbx_strand_id
1 'polypeptide(L)'
;MHQLAEELSDYYHLSLRDKLIYKSRIESVPSSTGTYISSESYFISLFVACIILLDIIDIPEKKKFLEGKSTFVASVLPELKAYQRFVNRLIGDGNSTVEESQFQSNCEEVVKVYKYAFETESDEYYERFEISRELKQKCIAASNGHKYY
;
A
#
# COMPACT_ATOMS: atom_id res chain seq x y z
N MET A 1 -2.79 8.07 -3.63
CA MET A 1 -1.54 8.00 -2.83
C MET A 1 -1.33 9.23 -1.94
N HIS A 2 -1.50 10.43 -2.47
CA HIS A 2 -1.28 11.66 -1.67
C HIS A 2 -2.19 11.76 -0.45
N GLN A 3 -3.47 11.44 -0.61
CA GLN A 3 -4.41 11.49 0.51
C GLN A 3 -4.09 10.45 1.59
N LEU A 4 -3.70 9.25 1.18
CA LEU A 4 -3.27 8.22 2.12
C LEU A 4 -2.03 8.67 2.90
N ALA A 5 -1.05 9.25 2.21
CA ALA A 5 0.16 9.76 2.84
C ALA A 5 -0.16 10.89 3.85
N GLU A 6 -1.09 11.78 3.52
CA GLU A 6 -1.52 12.84 4.42
C GLU A 6 -2.17 12.27 5.68
N GLU A 7 -3.07 11.31 5.53
CA GLU A 7 -3.72 10.66 6.68
C GLU A 7 -2.73 9.87 7.54
N LEU A 8 -1.75 9.19 6.92
CA LEU A 8 -0.70 8.50 7.65
C LEU A 8 0.19 9.47 8.43
N SER A 9 0.50 10.63 7.84
CA SER A 9 1.26 11.67 8.52
C SER A 9 0.54 12.16 9.78
N ASP A 10 -0.76 12.35 9.69
CA ASP A 10 -1.59 12.79 10.82
C ASP A 10 -1.74 11.69 11.86
N TYR A 11 -1.93 10.46 11.42
CA TYR A 11 -2.07 9.30 12.32
C TYR A 11 -0.84 9.12 13.22
N TYR A 12 0.35 9.29 12.66
CA TYR A 12 1.61 9.15 13.40
C TYR A 12 2.13 10.47 13.99
N HIS A 13 1.38 11.56 13.86
CA HIS A 13 1.78 12.87 14.40
C HIS A 13 3.20 13.27 13.97
N LEU A 14 3.49 13.14 12.67
CA LEU A 14 4.82 13.48 12.16
C LEU A 14 5.17 14.94 12.44
N SER A 15 6.44 15.20 12.75
CA SER A 15 6.97 16.56 12.80
C SER A 15 6.82 17.24 11.43
N LEU A 16 6.86 18.56 11.41
CA LEU A 16 6.82 19.31 10.15
C LEU A 16 7.91 18.84 9.18
N ARG A 17 9.11 18.63 9.71
CA ARG A 17 10.25 18.15 8.92
C ARG A 17 9.94 16.79 8.28
N ASP A 18 9.45 15.84 9.06
CA ASP A 18 9.15 14.50 8.56
C ASP A 18 7.99 14.52 7.57
N LYS A 19 6.98 15.37 7.80
CA LYS A 19 5.88 15.56 6.84
C LYS A 19 6.40 16.04 5.48
N LEU A 20 7.30 17.00 5.49
CA LEU A 20 7.89 17.56 4.26
C LEU A 20 8.75 16.52 3.53
N ILE A 21 9.54 15.76 4.28
CA ILE A 21 10.34 14.67 3.71
C ILE A 21 9.43 13.62 3.08
N TYR A 22 8.39 13.20 3.80
CA TYR A 22 7.45 12.21 3.32
C TYR A 22 6.74 12.69 2.04
N LYS A 23 6.20 13.91 2.08
CA LYS A 23 5.54 14.51 0.92
C LYS A 23 6.46 14.57 -0.29
N SER A 24 7.70 15.02 -0.10
CA SER A 24 8.70 15.11 -1.17
C SER A 24 9.00 13.73 -1.77
N ARG A 25 9.14 12.72 -0.94
CA ARG A 25 9.38 11.35 -1.42
C ARG A 25 8.18 10.78 -2.17
N ILE A 26 6.97 11.02 -1.69
CA ILE A 26 5.74 10.60 -2.38
C ILE A 26 5.64 11.27 -3.75
N GLU A 27 5.94 12.57 -3.84
CA GLU A 27 5.93 13.30 -5.11
C GLU A 27 7.00 12.82 -6.09
N SER A 28 8.07 12.21 -5.58
CA SER A 28 9.14 11.63 -6.41
C SER A 28 8.83 10.24 -6.94
N VAL A 29 7.76 9.61 -6.47
CA VAL A 29 7.34 8.30 -6.98
C VAL A 29 6.88 8.46 -8.43
N PRO A 30 7.47 7.67 -9.36
CA PRO A 30 7.07 7.76 -10.77
C PRO A 30 5.59 7.42 -10.93
N SER A 31 4.86 8.26 -11.65
CA SER A 31 3.47 7.95 -12.02
C SER A 31 3.46 6.94 -13.15
N SER A 32 2.49 6.02 -13.12
CA SER A 32 2.27 5.16 -14.27
C SER A 32 1.72 6.03 -15.40
N THR A 33 2.44 6.11 -16.49
CA THR A 33 2.08 6.94 -17.64
C THR A 33 1.23 6.19 -18.67
N GLY A 34 0.83 4.95 -18.36
CA GLY A 34 -0.01 4.16 -19.23
C GLY A 34 -1.46 4.63 -19.21
N THR A 35 -2.17 4.42 -20.32
CA THR A 35 -3.62 4.64 -20.41
C THR A 35 -4.40 3.57 -19.66
N TYR A 36 -3.74 2.56 -19.15
CA TYR A 36 -4.33 1.42 -18.46
C TYR A 36 -3.96 1.44 -16.98
N ILE A 37 -4.97 1.57 -16.12
CA ILE A 37 -4.81 1.48 -14.67
C ILE A 37 -5.16 0.06 -14.26
N SER A 38 -4.15 -0.72 -13.89
CA SER A 38 -4.33 -2.10 -13.42
C SER A 38 -4.55 -2.14 -11.90
N SER A 39 -5.12 -3.24 -11.41
CA SER A 39 -5.20 -3.51 -9.98
C SER A 39 -3.83 -3.47 -9.32
N GLU A 40 -2.80 -3.96 -10.01
CA GLU A 40 -1.43 -3.93 -9.51
C GLU A 40 -0.95 -2.50 -9.24
N SER A 41 -1.28 -1.54 -10.09
CA SER A 41 -0.92 -0.12 -9.90
C SER A 41 -1.49 0.45 -8.60
N TYR A 42 -2.73 0.09 -8.26
CA TYR A 42 -3.33 0.50 -7.00
C TYR A 42 -2.59 -0.07 -5.79
N PHE A 43 -2.22 -1.35 -5.85
CA PHE A 43 -1.46 -1.98 -4.77
C PHE A 43 -0.05 -1.41 -4.66
N ILE A 44 0.60 -1.10 -5.77
CA ILE A 44 1.90 -0.44 -5.75
C ILE A 44 1.80 0.90 -5.02
N SER A 45 0.84 1.73 -5.37
CA SER A 45 0.63 3.03 -4.69
C SER A 45 0.41 2.87 -3.20
N LEU A 46 -0.41 1.89 -2.80
CA LEU A 46 -0.69 1.61 -1.40
C LEU A 46 0.57 1.20 -0.64
N PHE A 47 1.28 0.21 -1.14
CA PHE A 47 2.44 -0.35 -0.45
C PHE A 47 3.63 0.61 -0.46
N VAL A 48 3.82 1.37 -1.53
CA VAL A 48 4.88 2.39 -1.60
C VAL A 48 4.67 3.47 -0.55
N ALA A 49 3.45 3.94 -0.35
CA ALA A 49 3.15 4.91 0.70
C ALA A 49 3.53 4.37 2.09
N CYS A 50 3.27 3.09 2.35
CA CYS A 50 3.65 2.42 3.59
C CYS A 50 5.17 2.29 3.74
N ILE A 51 5.84 1.84 2.68
CA ILE A 51 7.30 1.63 2.71
C ILE A 51 8.05 2.94 2.99
N ILE A 52 7.66 4.01 2.31
CA ILE A 52 8.32 5.31 2.48
C ILE A 52 8.09 5.83 3.90
N LEU A 53 6.87 5.72 4.41
CA LEU A 53 6.56 6.13 5.78
C LEU A 53 7.43 5.39 6.80
N LEU A 54 7.46 4.07 6.71
CA LEU A 54 8.22 3.24 7.65
C LEU A 54 9.73 3.48 7.54
N ASP A 55 10.23 3.81 6.35
CA ASP A 55 11.61 4.19 6.16
C ASP A 55 11.98 5.47 6.93
N ILE A 56 11.00 6.35 7.13
CA ILE A 56 11.20 7.61 7.87
C ILE A 56 11.07 7.39 9.38
N ILE A 57 10.07 6.61 9.83
CA ILE A 57 9.71 6.55 11.25
C ILE A 57 10.12 5.27 11.95
N ASP A 58 10.30 4.17 11.25
CA ASP A 58 10.53 2.86 11.89
C ASP A 58 11.22 1.89 10.93
N ILE A 59 12.52 1.99 10.84
CA ILE A 59 13.32 1.15 9.94
C ILE A 59 13.21 -0.36 10.25
N PRO A 60 13.21 -0.81 11.52
CA PRO A 60 12.95 -2.22 11.81
C PRO A 60 11.60 -2.72 11.30
N GLU A 61 10.56 -1.92 11.41
CA GLU A 61 9.25 -2.30 10.90
C GLU A 61 9.22 -2.29 9.37
N LYS A 62 9.94 -1.37 8.72
CA LYS A 62 10.12 -1.39 7.26
C LYS A 62 10.71 -2.73 6.81
N LYS A 63 11.72 -3.23 7.53
CA LYS A 63 12.33 -4.52 7.21
C LYS A 63 11.31 -5.65 7.30
N LYS A 64 10.50 -5.67 8.36
CA LYS A 64 9.41 -6.65 8.50
C LYS A 64 8.40 -6.52 7.38
N PHE A 65 8.07 -5.30 6.99
CA PHE A 65 7.13 -5.05 5.89
C PHE A 65 7.64 -5.65 4.58
N LEU A 66 8.92 -5.45 4.27
CA LEU A 66 9.52 -5.99 3.05
C LEU A 66 9.64 -7.52 3.06
N GLU A 67 9.58 -8.14 4.25
CA GLU A 67 9.59 -9.59 4.41
C GLU A 67 8.17 -10.21 4.43
N GLY A 68 7.14 -9.40 4.32
CA GLY A 68 5.75 -9.86 4.39
C GLY A 68 5.26 -10.16 5.80
N LYS A 69 6.00 -9.73 6.82
CA LYS A 69 5.75 -10.08 8.24
C LYS A 69 5.14 -8.95 9.06
N SER A 70 4.95 -7.77 8.47
CA SER A 70 4.40 -6.63 9.18
C SER A 70 2.88 -6.76 9.35
N THR A 71 2.38 -6.34 10.50
CA THR A 71 0.95 -6.22 10.76
C THR A 71 0.36 -4.88 10.35
N PHE A 72 1.18 -4.00 9.76
CA PHE A 72 0.78 -2.64 9.40
C PHE A 72 -0.46 -2.60 8.50
N VAL A 73 -0.48 -3.44 7.46
CA VAL A 73 -1.60 -3.51 6.51
C VAL A 73 -2.89 -3.97 7.20
N ALA A 74 -2.78 -4.90 8.14
CA ALA A 74 -3.95 -5.44 8.84
C ALA A 74 -4.44 -4.53 9.98
N SER A 75 -3.54 -3.80 10.65
CA SER A 75 -3.84 -3.10 11.89
C SER A 75 -4.02 -1.60 11.71
N VAL A 76 -3.19 -0.95 10.93
CA VAL A 76 -3.19 0.51 10.79
C VAL A 76 -4.06 0.99 9.64
N LEU A 77 -3.89 0.40 8.47
CA LEU A 77 -4.57 0.86 7.26
C LEU A 77 -6.11 0.89 7.38
N PRO A 78 -6.78 -0.11 8.00
CA PRO A 78 -8.24 -0.09 8.09
C PRO A 78 -8.83 1.10 8.85
N GLU A 79 -8.04 1.80 9.65
CA GLU A 79 -8.50 2.98 10.40
C GLU A 79 -8.49 4.26 9.56
N LEU A 80 -7.92 4.22 8.35
CA LEU A 80 -7.76 5.39 7.51
C LEU A 80 -8.86 5.48 6.46
N LYS A 81 -9.44 6.66 6.30
CA LYS A 81 -10.54 6.89 5.34
C LYS A 81 -10.10 6.67 3.90
N ALA A 82 -8.90 7.09 3.56
CA ALA A 82 -8.36 6.90 2.21
C ALA A 82 -8.22 5.41 1.88
N TYR A 83 -7.80 4.59 2.85
CA TYR A 83 -7.72 3.15 2.69
C TYR A 83 -9.12 2.52 2.55
N GLN A 84 -10.08 2.97 3.35
CA GLN A 84 -11.45 2.48 3.26
C GLN A 84 -12.04 2.74 1.86
N ARG A 85 -11.81 3.92 1.30
CA ARG A 85 -12.23 4.23 -0.07
C ARG A 85 -11.52 3.37 -1.10
N PHE A 86 -10.22 3.15 -0.94
CA PHE A 86 -9.44 2.27 -1.80
C PHE A 86 -10.02 0.86 -1.83
N VAL A 87 -10.27 0.29 -0.67
CA VAL A 87 -10.83 -1.07 -0.55
C VAL A 87 -12.21 -1.15 -1.17
N ASN A 88 -13.07 -0.17 -0.92
CA ASN A 88 -14.42 -0.16 -1.45
C ASN A 88 -14.46 -0.04 -2.99
N ARG A 89 -13.53 0.71 -3.57
CA ARG A 89 -13.43 0.85 -5.02
C ARG A 89 -12.85 -0.37 -5.70
N LEU A 90 -11.82 -0.97 -5.11
CA LEU A 90 -11.08 -2.04 -5.75
C LEU A 90 -11.75 -3.40 -5.58
N ILE A 91 -12.27 -3.67 -4.39
CA ILE A 91 -12.76 -5.00 -3.99
C ILE A 91 -14.28 -5.02 -3.87
N GLY A 92 -14.87 -3.92 -3.42
CA GLY A 92 -16.31 -3.76 -3.34
C GLY A 92 -16.92 -3.37 -4.68
N ASP A 93 -18.23 -3.19 -4.68
CA ASP A 93 -19.00 -2.79 -5.86
C ASP A 93 -19.07 -1.26 -6.06
N GLY A 94 -18.27 -0.52 -5.32
CA GLY A 94 -18.24 0.94 -5.38
C GLY A 94 -19.29 1.64 -4.52
N ASN A 95 -20.10 0.91 -3.78
CA ASN A 95 -21.07 1.49 -2.86
C ASN A 95 -20.37 2.09 -1.63
N SER A 96 -20.78 3.29 -1.25
CA SER A 96 -20.24 4.00 -0.09
C SER A 96 -20.67 3.39 1.25
N THR A 97 -21.71 2.55 1.24
CA THR A 97 -22.23 1.86 2.43
C THR A 97 -21.97 0.37 2.32
N VAL A 98 -20.79 -0.04 2.72
CA VAL A 98 -20.44 -1.46 2.81
C VAL A 98 -20.66 -1.89 4.26
N GLU A 99 -21.32 -3.04 4.47
CA GLU A 99 -21.46 -3.61 5.80
C GLU A 99 -20.09 -3.86 6.42
N GLU A 100 -19.98 -3.70 7.73
CA GLU A 100 -18.72 -3.85 8.46
C GLU A 100 -18.08 -5.22 8.21
N SER A 101 -18.89 -6.28 8.20
CA SER A 101 -18.39 -7.63 7.92
C SER A 101 -17.81 -7.76 6.52
N GLN A 102 -18.42 -7.11 5.53
CA GLN A 102 -17.91 -7.11 4.15
C GLN A 102 -16.63 -6.31 4.05
N PHE A 103 -16.55 -5.18 4.74
CA PHE A 103 -15.31 -4.38 4.78
C PHE A 103 -14.16 -5.16 5.39
N GLN A 104 -14.40 -5.87 6.51
CA GLN A 104 -13.36 -6.71 7.13
C GLN A 104 -12.90 -7.81 6.17
N SER A 105 -13.83 -8.46 5.49
CA SER A 105 -13.50 -9.48 4.49
C SER A 105 -12.64 -8.90 3.36
N ASN A 106 -12.98 -7.70 2.91
CA ASN A 106 -12.21 -7.01 1.85
C ASN A 106 -10.81 -6.63 2.33
N CYS A 107 -10.66 -6.21 3.58
CA CYS A 107 -9.35 -5.93 4.18
C CYS A 107 -8.49 -7.19 4.26
N GLU A 108 -9.09 -8.34 4.56
CA GLU A 108 -8.38 -9.62 4.56
C GLU A 108 -7.83 -9.98 3.16
N GLU A 109 -8.55 -9.62 2.10
CA GLU A 109 -8.07 -9.80 0.73
C GLU A 109 -6.82 -8.97 0.46
N VAL A 110 -6.78 -7.73 0.95
CA VAL A 110 -5.59 -6.87 0.80
C VAL A 110 -4.39 -7.47 1.55
N VAL A 111 -4.62 -8.01 2.75
CA VAL A 111 -3.56 -8.69 3.51
C VAL A 111 -3.03 -9.90 2.75
N LYS A 112 -3.91 -10.67 2.09
CA LYS A 112 -3.49 -11.80 1.24
C LYS A 112 -2.61 -11.34 0.08
N VAL A 113 -2.97 -10.25 -0.58
CA VAL A 113 -2.15 -9.67 -1.66
C VAL A 113 -0.79 -9.25 -1.12
N TYR A 114 -0.78 -8.59 0.03
CA TYR A 114 0.46 -8.18 0.67
C TYR A 114 1.37 -9.38 0.95
N LYS A 115 0.86 -10.41 1.58
CA LYS A 115 1.62 -11.63 1.89
C LYS A 115 2.10 -12.32 0.62
N TYR A 116 1.22 -12.48 -0.36
CA TYR A 116 1.59 -13.07 -1.64
C TYR A 116 2.77 -12.35 -2.29
N ALA A 117 2.74 -11.00 -2.27
CA ALA A 117 3.75 -10.20 -2.93
C ALA A 117 5.09 -10.16 -2.17
N PHE A 118 5.04 -10.14 -0.83
CA PHE A 118 6.22 -9.86 -0.02
C PHE A 118 6.82 -11.08 0.70
N GLU A 119 6.06 -12.14 0.92
CA GLU A 119 6.61 -13.39 1.45
C GLU A 119 7.35 -14.14 0.34
N THR A 120 8.65 -14.40 0.56
CA THR A 120 9.51 -15.01 -0.46
C THR A 120 9.30 -16.51 -0.65
N GLU A 121 8.58 -17.17 0.26
CA GLU A 121 8.39 -18.62 0.25
C GLU A 121 7.00 -19.07 -0.20
N SER A 122 6.14 -18.13 -0.59
CA SER A 122 4.78 -18.48 -1.01
C SER A 122 4.76 -18.83 -2.49
N ASP A 123 4.45 -20.09 -2.80
CA ASP A 123 4.18 -20.56 -4.17
C ASP A 123 2.70 -20.39 -4.55
N GLU A 124 1.91 -19.77 -3.66
CA GLU A 124 0.48 -19.60 -3.90
C GLU A 124 0.24 -18.59 -5.00
N TYR A 125 -0.60 -18.96 -5.97
CA TYR A 125 -1.05 -18.08 -7.04
C TYR A 125 -2.28 -17.31 -6.55
N TYR A 126 -2.25 -15.98 -6.66
CA TYR A 126 -3.38 -15.15 -6.31
C TYR A 126 -4.21 -14.84 -7.56
N GLU A 127 -5.37 -15.51 -7.70
CA GLU A 127 -6.17 -15.49 -8.93
C GLU A 127 -7.08 -14.28 -9.07
N ARG A 128 -7.45 -13.61 -7.96
CA ARG A 128 -8.48 -12.57 -7.97
C ARG A 128 -8.05 -11.30 -8.69
N PHE A 129 -6.77 -10.95 -8.57
CA PHE A 129 -6.19 -9.79 -9.24
C PHE A 129 -4.98 -10.25 -10.05
N GLU A 130 -4.73 -9.58 -11.17
CA GLU A 130 -3.53 -9.84 -11.96
C GLU A 130 -2.31 -9.19 -11.26
N ILE A 131 -1.79 -9.88 -10.27
CA ILE A 131 -0.63 -9.44 -9.49
C ILE A 131 0.60 -10.21 -9.96
N SER A 132 1.62 -9.47 -10.46
CA SER A 132 2.86 -10.10 -10.87
C SER A 132 3.70 -10.48 -9.65
N ARG A 133 4.56 -11.50 -9.81
CA ARG A 133 5.54 -11.88 -8.77
C ARG A 133 6.60 -10.81 -8.54
N GLU A 134 6.66 -9.82 -9.43
CA GLU A 134 7.60 -8.70 -9.37
C GLU A 134 7.05 -7.51 -8.59
N LEU A 135 5.86 -7.62 -7.99
CA LEU A 135 5.22 -6.52 -7.28
C LEU A 135 6.12 -5.94 -6.19
N LYS A 136 6.77 -6.79 -5.42
CA LYS A 136 7.70 -6.35 -4.37
C LYS A 136 8.84 -5.51 -4.95
N GLN A 137 9.48 -5.96 -6.00
CA GLN A 137 10.59 -5.24 -6.64
C GLN A 137 10.11 -3.93 -7.25
N LYS A 138 8.90 -3.90 -7.83
CA LYS A 138 8.30 -2.68 -8.33
C LYS A 138 8.05 -1.67 -7.21
N CYS A 139 7.58 -2.12 -6.07
CA CYS A 139 7.36 -1.25 -4.90
C CYS A 139 8.68 -0.70 -4.36
N ILE A 140 9.72 -1.53 -4.28
CA ILE A 140 11.04 -1.09 -3.82
C ILE A 140 11.61 -0.05 -4.79
N ALA A 141 11.57 -0.31 -6.09
CA ALA A 141 12.04 0.63 -7.10
C ALA A 141 11.30 1.97 -7.01
N ALA A 142 9.98 1.93 -6.96
CA ALA A 142 9.15 3.13 -6.89
C ALA A 142 9.41 3.93 -5.61
N SER A 143 9.59 3.27 -4.47
CA SER A 143 9.88 3.94 -3.20
C SER A 143 11.23 4.64 -3.21
N ASN A 144 12.15 4.23 -4.08
CA ASN A 144 13.44 4.87 -4.31
C ASN A 144 13.43 5.85 -5.48
N GLY A 145 12.25 6.17 -6.02
CA GLY A 145 12.11 7.11 -7.13
C GLY A 145 12.44 6.53 -8.50
N HIS A 146 12.59 5.22 -8.63
CA HIS A 146 12.90 4.57 -9.89
C HIS A 146 11.64 4.08 -10.61
N LYS A 147 11.68 4.09 -11.93
CA LYS A 147 10.60 3.54 -12.76
C LYS A 147 10.46 2.04 -12.52
N TYR A 148 9.21 1.56 -12.50
CA TYR A 148 8.89 0.16 -12.18
C TYR A 148 8.14 -0.57 -13.30
N TYR A 149 8.02 0.05 -14.46
CA TYR A 149 7.37 -0.55 -15.64
C TYR A 149 8.37 -0.84 -16.75
#